data_ef26457630ffd25153befd3f303ea6fd
#
_entry.id   ef26457630ffd25153befd3f303ea6fd
#
_cell.length_a   1.000
_cell.length_b   1.000
_cell.length_c   1.000
_cell.angle_alpha   90.00
_cell.angle_beta   90.00
_cell.angle_gamma   90.00
#
_symmetry.space_group_name_H-M   'P 1'
#
loop_
_entity.id
_entity.type
_entity.pdbx_description
1 polymer ?
#
loop_
_entity_poly.entity_id
_entity_poly.type
_entity_poly.pdbx_seq_one_letter_code
_entity_poly.pdbx_strand_id
1 'polypeptide(L)'
;MEAIKENWTTIKEAVRREYSLSDISYHTWVEPLEFHNVVNDVVSIIIPSDQAHALNYISSKYKSFFQVTITEMFDHPYDISFILEKDVKGEEPAENEMTAPNQIYGVNYEDAHLNPKYKFDTFVVGSNNKFAHSASLAVAESPGEVYNPLYLYGGPGLGKTHLMHSIGHFILEQDPDKKVLYVTSEEFTNEVIESIRSGNAASMTKLREKYRNVDVLMVDDVQFIIGKESTQEEFFHTFNALHAAHKQIILSSDKPPKEMETLDERFRSRFEWGLIADIQPPDYETRMAILRKNAETYDRQIDEEIIKYIATNIKSNIRELEGAFNKIIAFAKLNKVDLTLSLAEEALKDVIYPNKPKEITPTLIINVVAEHFGVKAEDITSKKRNSEFVQPRQVVMYLCRELTDTSFTNIGKLLGKKDHTTIIHGVNKVAAEIQTNEELRNKIDIITKKINPS
;
A
#
# COMPACT_ATOMS: atom_id res chain seq x y z
N MET A 1 1.96 -14.41 46.76
CA MET A 1 3.35 -14.01 46.44
C MET A 1 4.22 -15.22 46.13
N GLU A 2 4.43 -16.15 47.09
CA GLU A 2 5.26 -17.37 46.85
C GLU A 2 4.73 -18.23 45.72
N ALA A 3 3.41 -18.43 45.62
CA ALA A 3 2.81 -19.28 44.57
C ALA A 3 3.09 -18.77 43.14
N ILE A 4 3.09 -17.45 42.91
CA ILE A 4 3.40 -16.89 41.57
C ILE A 4 4.87 -17.06 41.27
N LYS A 5 5.76 -16.83 42.25
CA LYS A 5 7.21 -17.00 42.12
C LYS A 5 7.59 -18.45 41.78
N GLU A 6 7.05 -19.39 42.53
CA GLU A 6 7.31 -20.83 42.31
C GLU A 6 6.82 -21.32 40.96
N ASN A 7 5.75 -20.74 40.44
CA ASN A 7 5.18 -21.09 39.15
C ASN A 7 5.61 -20.21 37.98
N TRP A 8 6.61 -19.32 38.17
CA TRP A 8 6.98 -18.32 37.17
C TRP A 8 7.32 -18.90 35.80
N THR A 9 8.11 -19.99 35.76
CA THR A 9 8.42 -20.69 34.52
C THR A 9 7.16 -21.26 33.83
N THR A 10 6.25 -21.85 34.62
CA THR A 10 4.98 -22.39 34.11
C THR A 10 4.08 -21.29 33.54
N ILE A 11 4.06 -20.12 34.20
CA ILE A 11 3.33 -18.93 33.70
C ILE A 11 3.88 -18.50 32.34
N LYS A 12 5.21 -18.39 32.18
CA LYS A 12 5.85 -18.02 30.90
C LYS A 12 5.53 -19.02 29.79
N GLU A 13 5.55 -20.33 30.11
CA GLU A 13 5.17 -21.38 29.14
C GLU A 13 3.68 -21.36 28.81
N ALA A 14 2.82 -21.03 29.77
CA ALA A 14 1.39 -20.86 29.53
C ALA A 14 1.14 -19.68 28.58
N VAL A 15 1.77 -18.52 28.82
CA VAL A 15 1.73 -17.36 27.92
C VAL A 15 2.19 -17.74 26.52
N ARG A 16 3.30 -18.47 26.37
CA ARG A 16 3.77 -18.95 25.06
C ARG A 16 2.72 -19.78 24.33
N ARG A 17 2.12 -20.75 25.01
CA ARG A 17 1.16 -21.69 24.43
C ARG A 17 -0.19 -21.03 24.10
N GLU A 18 -0.74 -20.26 25.01
CA GLU A 18 -2.08 -19.65 24.89
C GLU A 18 -2.11 -18.58 23.79
N TYR A 19 -1.04 -17.79 23.69
CA TYR A 19 -0.94 -16.73 22.68
C TYR A 19 -0.14 -17.15 21.44
N SER A 20 0.20 -18.44 21.31
CA SER A 20 0.91 -19.00 20.14
C SER A 20 2.16 -18.21 19.77
N LEU A 21 2.96 -17.82 20.76
CA LEU A 21 4.20 -17.07 20.53
C LEU A 21 5.19 -17.93 19.74
N SER A 22 5.87 -17.29 18.76
CA SER A 22 6.99 -17.94 18.08
C SER A 22 8.12 -18.25 19.05
N ASP A 23 8.96 -19.24 18.73
CA ASP A 23 10.14 -19.57 19.53
C ASP A 23 11.03 -18.35 19.73
N ILE A 24 11.18 -17.53 18.68
CA ILE A 24 11.98 -16.31 18.73
C ILE A 24 11.36 -15.30 19.69
N SER A 25 10.07 -14.97 19.55
CA SER A 25 9.39 -14.03 20.46
C SER A 25 9.42 -14.50 21.91
N TYR A 26 9.32 -15.81 22.15
CA TYR A 26 9.41 -16.36 23.50
C TYR A 26 10.81 -16.19 24.10
N HIS A 27 11.82 -16.66 23.38
CA HIS A 27 13.20 -16.61 23.88
C HIS A 27 13.75 -15.18 23.99
N THR A 28 13.32 -14.30 23.10
CA THR A 28 13.78 -12.90 23.11
C THR A 28 13.08 -12.07 24.18
N TRP A 29 11.75 -12.18 24.34
CA TRP A 29 10.98 -11.20 25.11
C TRP A 29 10.33 -11.74 26.37
N VAL A 30 9.99 -13.02 26.45
CA VAL A 30 9.25 -13.61 27.56
C VAL A 30 10.13 -14.42 28.49
N GLU A 31 11.02 -15.22 27.93
CA GLU A 31 11.93 -16.07 28.73
C GLU A 31 12.86 -15.26 29.67
N PRO A 32 13.45 -14.10 29.23
CA PRO A 32 14.33 -13.31 30.08
C PRO A 32 13.63 -12.57 31.22
N LEU A 33 12.29 -12.44 31.19
CA LEU A 33 11.53 -11.73 32.20
C LEU A 33 11.57 -12.45 33.55
N GLU A 34 11.84 -11.70 34.61
CA GLU A 34 11.93 -12.23 35.96
C GLU A 34 10.81 -11.69 36.86
N PHE A 35 10.31 -12.54 37.75
CA PHE A 35 9.36 -12.14 38.77
C PHE A 35 10.05 -11.32 39.87
N HIS A 36 9.50 -10.17 40.22
CA HIS A 36 10.01 -9.34 41.34
C HIS A 36 9.16 -9.49 42.61
N ASN A 37 7.97 -8.95 42.63
CA ASN A 37 7.09 -8.97 43.77
C ASN A 37 5.61 -8.81 43.39
N VAL A 38 4.73 -8.89 44.41
CA VAL A 38 3.31 -8.55 44.27
C VAL A 38 2.97 -7.58 45.37
N VAL A 39 2.46 -6.39 45.03
CA VAL A 39 2.04 -5.34 45.96
C VAL A 39 0.68 -4.83 45.50
N ASN A 40 -0.32 -4.86 46.39
CA ASN A 40 -1.69 -4.40 46.10
C ASN A 40 -2.28 -4.98 44.82
N ASP A 41 -2.15 -6.30 44.64
CA ASP A 41 -2.59 -7.06 43.46
C ASP A 41 -1.92 -6.65 42.14
N VAL A 42 -0.81 -5.93 42.22
CA VAL A 42 0.04 -5.62 41.06
C VAL A 42 1.26 -6.53 41.10
N VAL A 43 1.40 -7.37 40.08
CA VAL A 43 2.58 -8.22 39.84
C VAL A 43 3.64 -7.40 39.13
N SER A 44 4.79 -7.20 39.76
CA SER A 44 5.95 -6.50 39.17
C SER A 44 6.85 -7.51 38.50
N ILE A 45 7.16 -7.28 37.20
CA ILE A 45 8.01 -8.13 36.37
C ILE A 45 9.26 -7.32 35.97
N ILE A 46 10.43 -7.89 36.22
CA ILE A 46 11.71 -7.25 35.88
C ILE A 46 12.04 -7.53 34.41
N ILE A 47 12.39 -6.45 33.72
CA ILE A 47 13.00 -6.49 32.41
C ILE A 47 14.53 -6.38 32.62
N PRO A 48 15.33 -7.31 32.08
CA PRO A 48 16.80 -7.26 32.16
C PRO A 48 17.38 -5.96 31.59
N SER A 49 18.57 -5.58 32.09
CA SER A 49 19.18 -4.29 31.73
C SER A 49 19.55 -4.18 30.25
N ASP A 50 19.87 -5.27 29.59
CA ASP A 50 20.15 -5.35 28.15
C ASP A 50 18.90 -5.13 27.28
N GLN A 51 17.70 -5.36 27.86
CA GLN A 51 16.41 -5.15 27.22
C GLN A 51 15.67 -3.88 27.72
N ALA A 52 16.37 -3.02 28.46
CA ALA A 52 15.75 -1.80 29.04
C ALA A 52 15.11 -0.89 27.98
N HIS A 53 15.66 -0.86 26.77
CA HIS A 53 15.14 -0.12 25.62
C HIS A 53 13.75 -0.62 25.15
N ALA A 54 13.43 -1.89 25.38
CA ALA A 54 12.19 -2.53 24.94
C ALA A 54 11.03 -2.41 25.95
N LEU A 55 11.17 -1.65 27.06
CA LEU A 55 10.15 -1.51 28.12
C LEU A 55 8.75 -1.19 27.57
N ASN A 56 8.66 -0.21 26.67
CA ASN A 56 7.37 0.21 26.10
C ASN A 56 6.74 -0.90 25.24
N TYR A 57 7.54 -1.59 24.46
CA TYR A 57 7.10 -2.71 23.63
C TYR A 57 6.62 -3.88 24.48
N ILE A 58 7.43 -4.33 25.43
CA ILE A 58 7.10 -5.44 26.33
C ILE A 58 5.83 -5.12 27.10
N SER A 59 5.72 -3.90 27.64
CA SER A 59 4.56 -3.45 28.40
C SER A 59 3.29 -3.40 27.53
N SER A 60 3.36 -2.88 26.31
CA SER A 60 2.18 -2.78 25.45
C SER A 60 1.72 -4.13 24.92
N LYS A 61 2.65 -5.02 24.59
CA LYS A 61 2.35 -6.31 23.93
C LYS A 61 2.02 -7.41 24.94
N TYR A 62 2.79 -7.52 26.02
CA TYR A 62 2.72 -8.68 26.92
C TYR A 62 1.96 -8.42 28.23
N LYS A 63 1.64 -7.15 28.57
CA LYS A 63 0.91 -6.84 29.79
C LYS A 63 -0.39 -7.63 29.91
N SER A 64 -1.23 -7.57 28.88
CA SER A 64 -2.52 -8.27 28.86
C SER A 64 -2.34 -9.79 28.87
N PHE A 65 -1.29 -10.32 28.25
CA PHE A 65 -1.03 -11.76 28.21
C PHE A 65 -0.72 -12.29 29.62
N PHE A 66 0.21 -11.66 30.31
CA PHE A 66 0.52 -12.03 31.70
C PHE A 66 -0.67 -11.80 32.63
N GLN A 67 -1.41 -10.69 32.46
CA GLN A 67 -2.56 -10.36 33.27
C GLN A 67 -3.64 -11.46 33.21
N VAL A 68 -4.04 -11.85 32.00
CA VAL A 68 -5.05 -12.88 31.80
C VAL A 68 -4.54 -14.23 32.31
N THR A 69 -3.36 -14.66 31.90
CA THR A 69 -2.80 -15.97 32.28
C THR A 69 -2.64 -16.10 33.80
N ILE A 70 -2.12 -15.07 34.50
CA ILE A 70 -1.95 -15.09 35.95
C ILE A 70 -3.32 -15.08 36.63
N THR A 71 -4.27 -14.26 36.17
CA THR A 71 -5.63 -14.21 36.73
C THR A 71 -6.33 -15.57 36.61
N GLU A 72 -6.23 -16.25 35.47
CA GLU A 72 -6.83 -17.56 35.26
C GLU A 72 -6.14 -18.69 36.08
N MET A 73 -4.81 -18.64 36.20
CA MET A 73 -4.06 -19.67 36.95
C MET A 73 -4.28 -19.61 38.46
N PHE A 74 -4.55 -18.41 39.01
CA PHE A 74 -4.68 -18.21 40.46
C PHE A 74 -6.08 -17.80 40.90
N ASP A 75 -7.07 -17.77 39.98
CA ASP A 75 -8.47 -17.39 40.23
C ASP A 75 -8.61 -16.07 41.03
N HIS A 76 -7.71 -15.11 40.76
CA HIS A 76 -7.66 -13.81 41.41
C HIS A 76 -7.20 -12.73 40.41
N PRO A 77 -7.86 -11.57 40.34
CA PRO A 77 -7.48 -10.50 39.41
C PRO A 77 -6.18 -9.83 39.85
N TYR A 78 -5.19 -9.87 38.95
CA TYR A 78 -3.93 -9.17 39.10
C TYR A 78 -3.76 -8.11 38.01
N ASP A 79 -3.14 -6.99 38.32
CA ASP A 79 -2.58 -6.10 37.31
C ASP A 79 -1.08 -6.36 37.16
N ILE A 80 -0.51 -5.95 36.02
CA ILE A 80 0.90 -6.20 35.68
C ILE A 80 1.63 -4.87 35.54
N SER A 81 2.81 -4.78 36.16
CA SER A 81 3.73 -3.67 36.01
C SER A 81 5.10 -4.20 35.61
N PHE A 82 5.67 -3.64 34.55
CA PHE A 82 7.05 -3.93 34.14
C PHE A 82 7.98 -2.87 34.72
N ILE A 83 9.10 -3.33 35.32
CA ILE A 83 10.11 -2.48 35.94
C ILE A 83 11.50 -2.85 35.40
N LEU A 84 12.41 -1.89 35.33
CA LEU A 84 13.76 -2.16 34.87
C LEU A 84 14.63 -2.72 36.03
N GLU A 85 15.53 -3.61 35.72
CA GLU A 85 16.47 -4.20 36.69
C GLU A 85 17.30 -3.14 37.44
N LYS A 86 17.64 -2.02 36.78
CA LYS A 86 18.35 -0.90 37.38
C LYS A 86 17.53 -0.19 38.47
N ASP A 87 16.19 -0.16 38.34
CA ASP A 87 15.30 0.51 39.30
C ASP A 87 15.11 -0.33 40.58
N VAL A 88 15.42 -1.63 40.51
CA VAL A 88 15.33 -2.57 41.65
C VAL A 88 16.58 -2.49 42.56
N LYS A 89 17.76 -2.15 41.99
CA LYS A 89 19.05 -2.16 42.70
C LYS A 89 19.34 -0.88 43.49
N GLY A 90 18.40 0.05 43.60
CA GLY A 90 18.32 1.12 44.56
C GLY A 90 19.32 2.27 44.41
N GLU A 91 18.89 3.36 43.84
CA GLU A 91 19.27 4.72 44.28
C GLU A 91 18.00 5.42 44.79
N GLU A 92 18.09 6.19 45.89
CA GLU A 92 16.97 6.81 46.57
C GLU A 92 16.16 7.76 45.65
N PRO A 93 14.85 7.91 45.88
CA PRO A 93 13.99 8.69 45.00
C PRO A 93 14.30 10.20 45.14
N ALA A 94 14.74 10.81 44.08
CA ALA A 94 14.63 12.24 43.90
C ALA A 94 13.15 12.57 43.65
N GLU A 95 12.58 13.34 44.59
CA GLU A 95 11.22 13.86 44.54
C GLU A 95 10.99 14.73 43.30
N ASN A 96 9.80 14.53 42.73
CA ASN A 96 9.06 15.47 41.90
C ASN A 96 9.69 15.99 40.62
N GLU A 97 9.19 15.42 39.52
CA GLU A 97 8.62 16.29 38.49
C GLU A 97 7.54 15.53 37.73
N MET A 98 6.27 15.95 37.94
CA MET A 98 5.19 15.74 36.98
C MET A 98 5.61 16.45 35.69
N THR A 99 6.22 15.73 34.80
CA THR A 99 6.48 16.20 33.44
C THR A 99 5.47 15.58 32.50
N ALA A 100 4.92 16.47 31.70
CA ALA A 100 4.10 16.25 30.51
C ALA A 100 4.57 15.10 29.60
N PRO A 101 3.74 14.62 28.64
CA PRO A 101 4.02 13.42 27.87
C PRO A 101 5.39 13.53 27.21
N ASN A 102 6.23 12.51 27.44
CA ASN A 102 7.59 12.37 26.96
C ASN A 102 7.76 12.89 25.54
N GLN A 103 8.60 13.90 25.40
CA GLN A 103 9.33 14.12 24.16
C GLN A 103 10.12 12.83 23.89
N ILE A 104 9.64 12.06 22.94
CA ILE A 104 10.39 10.99 22.29
C ILE A 104 11.68 11.64 21.80
N TYR A 105 12.82 11.27 22.38
CA TYR A 105 14.13 11.56 21.80
C TYR A 105 14.04 11.15 20.35
N GLY A 106 14.25 12.09 19.43
CA GLY A 106 13.87 11.98 18.06
C GLY A 106 14.51 10.76 17.39
N VAL A 107 13.72 9.70 17.27
CA VAL A 107 14.01 8.63 16.33
C VAL A 107 14.02 9.28 14.96
N ASN A 108 15.15 9.26 14.28
CA ASN A 108 15.30 9.96 13.00
C ASN A 108 14.69 9.13 11.87
N TYR A 109 13.36 9.01 11.87
CA TYR A 109 12.58 8.33 10.82
C TYR A 109 12.78 8.96 9.44
N GLU A 110 13.17 10.25 9.38
CA GLU A 110 13.44 10.95 8.12
C GLU A 110 14.69 10.40 7.45
N ASP A 111 15.76 10.14 8.20
CA ASP A 111 17.00 9.55 7.67
C ASP A 111 16.82 8.11 7.22
N ALA A 112 15.86 7.36 7.80
CA ALA A 112 15.54 6.00 7.41
C ALA A 112 14.63 5.93 6.18
N HIS A 113 14.09 7.04 5.70
CA HIS A 113 13.14 7.14 4.58
C HIS A 113 11.88 6.29 4.74
N LEU A 114 11.38 6.13 5.97
CA LEU A 114 10.25 5.26 6.26
C LEU A 114 8.91 6.00 6.16
N ASN A 115 7.91 5.36 5.56
CA ASN A 115 6.54 5.86 5.53
C ASN A 115 5.85 5.59 6.89
N PRO A 116 5.41 6.62 7.64
CA PRO A 116 4.84 6.45 8.98
C PRO A 116 3.51 5.65 9.01
N LYS A 117 2.86 5.48 7.87
CA LYS A 117 1.61 4.71 7.76
C LYS A 117 1.83 3.20 7.66
N TYR A 118 3.05 2.77 7.32
CA TYR A 118 3.36 1.37 7.06
C TYR A 118 3.98 0.72 8.29
N LYS A 119 3.12 0.25 9.20
CA LYS A 119 3.49 -0.47 10.42
C LYS A 119 2.87 -1.85 10.42
N PHE A 120 3.37 -2.77 11.26
CA PHE A 120 2.76 -4.10 11.43
C PHE A 120 1.31 -3.99 11.90
N ASP A 121 0.98 -3.03 12.78
CA ASP A 121 -0.39 -2.82 13.27
C ASP A 121 -1.36 -2.38 12.17
N THR A 122 -0.86 -1.70 11.13
CA THR A 122 -1.69 -1.28 9.99
C THR A 122 -1.74 -2.34 8.88
N PHE A 123 -0.89 -3.37 8.93
CA PHE A 123 -0.90 -4.45 7.96
C PHE A 123 -2.01 -5.47 8.28
N VAL A 124 -2.79 -5.88 7.27
CA VAL A 124 -3.83 -6.90 7.43
C VAL A 124 -3.27 -8.27 7.05
N VAL A 125 -3.23 -9.16 8.03
CA VAL A 125 -2.74 -10.52 7.85
C VAL A 125 -3.86 -11.44 7.34
N GLY A 126 -3.61 -12.14 6.24
CA GLY A 126 -4.48 -13.13 5.65
C GLY A 126 -3.72 -14.41 5.29
N SER A 127 -4.43 -15.39 4.74
CA SER A 127 -3.82 -16.66 4.28
C SER A 127 -2.72 -16.45 3.23
N ASN A 128 -2.88 -15.41 2.41
CA ASN A 128 -2.02 -15.05 1.28
C ASN A 128 -0.68 -14.41 1.66
N ASN A 129 -0.52 -13.90 2.88
CA ASN A 129 0.65 -13.13 3.32
C ASN A 129 1.16 -13.51 4.72
N LYS A 130 0.51 -14.47 5.39
CA LYS A 130 0.84 -14.89 6.76
C LYS A 130 2.30 -15.30 6.91
N PHE A 131 2.84 -16.06 5.96
CA PHE A 131 4.23 -16.50 5.99
C PHE A 131 5.21 -15.31 5.87
N ALA A 132 4.98 -14.44 4.88
CA ALA A 132 5.80 -13.24 4.69
C ALA A 132 5.73 -12.29 5.91
N HIS A 133 4.54 -12.12 6.50
CA HIS A 133 4.37 -11.33 7.72
C HIS A 133 5.14 -11.93 8.89
N SER A 134 5.01 -13.24 9.16
CA SER A 134 5.72 -13.91 10.26
C SER A 134 7.23 -13.87 10.09
N ALA A 135 7.72 -14.05 8.85
CA ALA A 135 9.15 -13.92 8.53
C ALA A 135 9.65 -12.49 8.76
N SER A 136 8.86 -11.49 8.34
CA SER A 136 9.17 -10.08 8.55
C SER A 136 9.24 -9.71 10.03
N LEU A 137 8.32 -10.22 10.83
CA LEU A 137 8.31 -9.99 12.27
C LEU A 137 9.53 -10.63 12.94
N ALA A 138 9.88 -11.88 12.58
CA ALA A 138 11.05 -12.56 13.09
C ALA A 138 12.35 -11.80 12.79
N VAL A 139 12.49 -11.27 11.56
CA VAL A 139 13.63 -10.42 11.17
C VAL A 139 13.64 -9.10 11.94
N ALA A 140 12.49 -8.52 12.20
CA ALA A 140 12.40 -7.28 12.96
C ALA A 140 12.76 -7.47 14.43
N GLU A 141 12.42 -8.63 15.03
CA GLU A 141 12.76 -8.99 16.40
C GLU A 141 14.25 -9.34 16.60
N SER A 142 14.93 -9.89 15.56
CA SER A 142 16.34 -10.32 15.64
C SER A 142 17.07 -10.04 14.33
N PRO A 143 17.34 -8.77 14.00
CA PRO A 143 17.94 -8.40 12.73
C PRO A 143 19.40 -8.87 12.61
N GLY A 144 19.73 -9.51 11.49
CA GLY A 144 21.05 -10.07 11.19
C GLY A 144 21.27 -11.50 11.69
N GLU A 145 20.39 -12.03 12.54
CA GLU A 145 20.57 -13.34 13.18
C GLU A 145 19.72 -14.45 12.56
N VAL A 146 18.50 -14.14 12.10
CA VAL A 146 17.52 -15.18 11.74
C VAL A 146 17.50 -15.45 10.24
N TYR A 147 17.00 -14.56 9.44
CA TYR A 147 16.85 -14.74 7.99
C TYR A 147 17.56 -13.62 7.25
N ASN A 148 18.80 -13.87 6.81
CA ASN A 148 19.60 -12.85 6.14
C ASN A 148 20.20 -13.39 4.82
N PRO A 149 19.78 -12.85 3.66
CA PRO A 149 18.76 -11.84 3.47
C PRO A 149 17.33 -12.34 3.68
N LEU A 150 16.39 -11.43 3.99
CA LEU A 150 14.97 -11.66 3.79
C LEU A 150 14.59 -11.17 2.38
N TYR A 151 14.03 -12.04 1.56
CA TYR A 151 13.61 -11.74 0.21
C TYR A 151 12.09 -11.85 0.10
N LEU A 152 11.40 -10.70 -0.04
CA LEU A 152 9.95 -10.63 -0.20
C LEU A 152 9.60 -10.51 -1.68
N TYR A 153 8.79 -11.42 -2.21
CA TYR A 153 8.35 -11.32 -3.59
C TYR A 153 6.85 -11.48 -3.77
N GLY A 154 6.34 -10.99 -4.90
CA GLY A 154 4.93 -11.06 -5.26
C GLY A 154 4.56 -9.92 -6.20
N GLY A 155 3.42 -10.01 -6.82
CA GLY A 155 2.93 -9.02 -7.77
C GLY A 155 2.95 -7.57 -7.25
N PRO A 156 2.79 -6.57 -8.12
CA PRO A 156 2.74 -5.18 -7.72
C PRO A 156 1.53 -4.92 -6.81
N GLY A 157 1.72 -4.04 -5.80
CA GLY A 157 0.64 -3.60 -4.92
C GLY A 157 0.11 -4.66 -3.94
N LEU A 158 0.89 -5.69 -3.58
CA LEU A 158 0.50 -6.76 -2.63
C LEU A 158 0.97 -6.50 -1.18
N GLY A 159 1.73 -5.43 -0.93
CA GLY A 159 2.16 -5.05 0.41
C GLY A 159 3.63 -5.34 0.76
N LYS A 160 4.50 -5.68 -0.21
CA LYS A 160 5.94 -5.87 0.00
C LYS A 160 6.58 -4.67 0.69
N THR A 161 6.44 -3.49 0.11
CA THR A 161 6.94 -2.22 0.65
C THR A 161 6.39 -1.94 2.05
N HIS A 162 5.11 -2.25 2.30
CA HIS A 162 4.49 -2.09 3.62
C HIS A 162 5.22 -2.94 4.67
N LEU A 163 5.48 -4.23 4.40
CA LEU A 163 6.22 -5.09 5.32
C LEU A 163 7.66 -4.62 5.54
N MET A 164 8.35 -4.15 4.50
CA MET A 164 9.71 -3.60 4.64
C MET A 164 9.73 -2.40 5.58
N HIS A 165 8.83 -1.44 5.38
CA HIS A 165 8.72 -0.29 6.27
C HIS A 165 8.31 -0.70 7.70
N SER A 166 7.42 -1.70 7.84
CA SER A 166 7.03 -2.23 9.14
C SER A 166 8.21 -2.79 9.93
N ILE A 167 9.11 -3.52 9.25
CA ILE A 167 10.34 -4.02 9.85
C ILE A 167 11.20 -2.85 10.33
N GLY A 168 11.40 -1.84 9.48
CA GLY A 168 12.21 -0.67 9.82
C GLY A 168 11.65 0.11 11.01
N HIS A 169 10.35 0.36 11.03
CA HIS A 169 9.69 1.01 12.17
C HIS A 169 9.83 0.20 13.44
N PHE A 170 9.60 -1.11 13.38
CA PHE A 170 9.73 -1.97 14.54
C PHE A 170 11.15 -1.94 15.13
N ILE A 171 12.19 -2.06 14.29
CA ILE A 171 13.58 -2.03 14.73
C ILE A 171 13.92 -0.69 15.39
N LEU A 172 13.53 0.44 14.81
CA LEU A 172 13.79 1.77 15.35
C LEU A 172 12.98 2.07 16.62
N GLU A 173 11.80 1.48 16.77
CA GLU A 173 11.01 1.56 18.00
C GLU A 173 11.66 0.75 19.16
N GLN A 174 12.36 -0.34 18.82
CA GLN A 174 13.09 -1.16 19.79
C GLN A 174 14.45 -0.58 20.14
N ASP A 175 15.20 -0.13 19.14
CA ASP A 175 16.55 0.41 19.30
C ASP A 175 16.71 1.65 18.39
N PRO A 176 16.50 2.86 18.95
CA PRO A 176 16.60 4.11 18.21
C PRO A 176 18.00 4.42 17.66
N ASP A 177 19.04 3.76 18.17
CA ASP A 177 20.43 3.97 17.74
C ASP A 177 20.79 3.14 16.50
N LYS A 178 19.95 2.17 16.11
CA LYS A 178 20.13 1.40 14.90
C LYS A 178 20.03 2.25 13.65
N LYS A 179 20.94 2.02 12.73
CA LYS A 179 20.95 2.67 11.42
C LYS A 179 20.15 1.83 10.43
N VAL A 180 18.92 2.21 10.21
CA VAL A 180 18.01 1.61 9.23
C VAL A 180 17.97 2.48 8.00
N LEU A 181 18.17 1.91 6.81
CA LEU A 181 18.09 2.61 5.54
C LEU A 181 17.16 1.86 4.57
N TYR A 182 16.08 2.52 4.18
CA TYR A 182 15.24 2.10 3.06
C TYR A 182 15.61 2.88 1.81
N VAL A 183 15.71 2.19 0.69
CA VAL A 183 16.02 2.77 -0.62
C VAL A 183 15.33 1.97 -1.72
N THR A 184 14.85 2.65 -2.75
CA THR A 184 14.44 1.97 -3.98
C THR A 184 15.67 1.61 -4.80
N SER A 185 15.59 0.54 -5.57
CA SER A 185 16.67 0.15 -6.49
C SER A 185 16.95 1.21 -7.56
N GLU A 186 15.97 2.06 -7.88
CA GLU A 186 16.13 3.20 -8.77
C GLU A 186 16.99 4.28 -8.11
N GLU A 187 16.70 4.68 -6.87
CA GLU A 187 17.50 5.64 -6.11
C GLU A 187 18.94 5.18 -5.95
N PHE A 188 19.13 3.92 -5.51
CA PHE A 188 20.47 3.32 -5.44
C PHE A 188 21.21 3.39 -6.77
N THR A 189 20.55 3.03 -7.88
CA THR A 189 21.13 3.12 -9.23
C THR A 189 21.55 4.53 -9.59
N ASN A 190 20.68 5.52 -9.32
CA ASN A 190 20.95 6.91 -9.65
C ASN A 190 22.15 7.45 -8.87
N GLU A 191 22.23 7.15 -7.59
CA GLU A 191 23.38 7.54 -6.74
C GLU A 191 24.70 6.89 -7.19
N VAL A 192 24.66 5.61 -7.59
CA VAL A 192 25.85 4.93 -8.16
C VAL A 192 26.29 5.61 -9.46
N ILE A 193 25.36 5.88 -10.38
CA ILE A 193 25.66 6.54 -11.66
C ILE A 193 26.23 7.94 -11.44
N GLU A 194 25.65 8.71 -10.52
CA GLU A 194 26.12 10.07 -10.19
C GLU A 194 27.52 10.02 -9.58
N SER A 195 27.77 9.09 -8.67
CA SER A 195 29.09 8.91 -8.06
C SER A 195 30.17 8.53 -9.08
N ILE A 196 29.83 7.68 -10.07
CA ILE A 196 30.74 7.32 -11.17
C ILE A 196 30.96 8.53 -12.10
N ARG A 197 29.91 9.23 -12.48
CA ARG A 197 29.99 10.39 -13.38
C ARG A 197 30.78 11.55 -12.80
N SER A 198 30.76 11.72 -11.49
CA SER A 198 31.53 12.76 -10.80
C SER A 198 33.05 12.62 -11.00
N GLY A 199 33.52 11.40 -11.33
CA GLY A 199 34.95 11.06 -11.49
C GLY A 199 35.77 11.25 -10.21
N ASN A 200 35.11 11.50 -9.06
CA ASN A 200 35.75 11.77 -7.79
C ASN A 200 35.72 10.56 -6.87
N ALA A 201 36.88 10.05 -6.48
CA ALA A 201 37.00 8.94 -5.55
C ALA A 201 36.28 9.20 -4.21
N ALA A 202 36.21 10.46 -3.77
CA ALA A 202 35.48 10.82 -2.56
C ALA A 202 33.97 10.60 -2.67
N SER A 203 33.36 10.74 -3.86
CA SER A 203 31.94 10.47 -4.07
C SER A 203 31.63 8.98 -3.91
N MET A 204 32.45 8.10 -4.49
CA MET A 204 32.31 6.65 -4.31
C MET A 204 32.54 6.23 -2.86
N THR A 205 33.49 6.86 -2.15
CA THR A 205 33.70 6.59 -0.72
C THR A 205 32.45 6.95 0.09
N LYS A 206 31.87 8.12 -0.12
CA LYS A 206 30.63 8.55 0.56
C LYS A 206 29.45 7.61 0.27
N LEU A 207 29.30 7.17 -0.99
CA LEU A 207 28.27 6.20 -1.37
C LEU A 207 28.44 4.88 -0.56
N ARG A 208 29.67 4.36 -0.51
CA ARG A 208 29.99 3.16 0.23
C ARG A 208 29.78 3.33 1.73
N GLU A 209 30.16 4.45 2.30
CA GLU A 209 29.90 4.78 3.71
C GLU A 209 28.40 4.83 4.01
N LYS A 210 27.59 5.45 3.14
CA LYS A 210 26.15 5.51 3.28
C LYS A 210 25.49 4.11 3.34
N TYR A 211 25.86 3.23 2.40
CA TYR A 211 25.20 1.93 2.25
C TYR A 211 25.81 0.79 3.04
N ARG A 212 27.09 0.88 3.43
CA ARG A 212 27.82 -0.21 4.13
C ARG A 212 27.94 -0.01 5.63
N ASN A 213 27.60 1.18 6.15
CA ASN A 213 27.64 1.51 7.58
C ASN A 213 26.25 1.54 8.23
N VAL A 214 25.32 0.77 7.70
CA VAL A 214 23.96 0.61 8.25
C VAL A 214 23.84 -0.72 8.98
N ASP A 215 22.91 -0.81 9.93
CA ASP A 215 22.57 -2.06 10.61
C ASP A 215 21.52 -2.86 9.84
N VAL A 216 20.66 -2.16 9.10
CA VAL A 216 19.61 -2.74 8.27
C VAL A 216 19.55 -2.01 6.93
N LEU A 217 19.80 -2.74 5.84
CA LEU A 217 19.60 -2.23 4.48
C LEU A 217 18.36 -2.86 3.85
N MET A 218 17.43 -2.02 3.45
CA MET A 218 16.22 -2.43 2.74
C MET A 218 16.25 -1.89 1.31
N VAL A 219 16.25 -2.78 0.31
CA VAL A 219 16.26 -2.41 -1.11
C VAL A 219 14.99 -2.90 -1.78
N ASP A 220 14.15 -1.95 -2.17
CA ASP A 220 12.85 -2.24 -2.80
C ASP A 220 13.01 -2.38 -4.32
N ASP A 221 12.24 -3.33 -4.89
CA ASP A 221 12.16 -3.60 -6.32
C ASP A 221 13.52 -3.90 -6.99
N VAL A 222 14.29 -4.84 -6.41
CA VAL A 222 15.65 -5.18 -6.86
C VAL A 222 15.76 -5.63 -8.31
N GLN A 223 14.64 -6.02 -8.96
CA GLN A 223 14.60 -6.35 -10.38
C GLN A 223 15.10 -5.22 -11.28
N PHE A 224 15.01 -3.95 -10.86
CA PHE A 224 15.48 -2.81 -11.66
C PHE A 224 16.99 -2.57 -11.59
N ILE A 225 17.73 -3.28 -10.74
CA ILE A 225 19.20 -3.30 -10.75
C ILE A 225 19.72 -4.21 -11.87
N ILE A 226 18.93 -5.22 -12.26
CA ILE A 226 19.33 -6.23 -13.24
C ILE A 226 19.59 -5.59 -14.62
N GLY A 227 20.68 -6.02 -15.27
CA GLY A 227 21.11 -5.47 -16.57
C GLY A 227 21.92 -4.17 -16.51
N LYS A 228 22.20 -3.62 -15.30
CA LYS A 228 23.01 -2.43 -15.08
C LYS A 228 24.35 -2.81 -14.44
N GLU A 229 25.33 -3.22 -15.25
CA GLU A 229 26.60 -3.83 -14.79
C GLU A 229 27.26 -3.08 -13.62
N SER A 230 27.53 -1.78 -13.76
CA SER A 230 28.19 -0.98 -12.72
C SER A 230 27.39 -0.90 -11.42
N THR A 231 26.06 -0.83 -11.53
CA THR A 231 25.17 -0.81 -10.35
C THR A 231 25.15 -2.17 -9.68
N GLN A 232 25.08 -3.25 -10.48
CA GLN A 232 25.14 -4.61 -9.97
C GLN A 232 26.45 -4.85 -9.21
N GLU A 233 27.60 -4.47 -9.77
CA GLU A 233 28.89 -4.65 -9.14
C GLU A 233 28.96 -3.95 -7.77
N GLU A 234 28.55 -2.68 -7.68
CA GLU A 234 28.56 -1.94 -6.41
C GLU A 234 27.55 -2.51 -5.41
N PHE A 235 26.38 -2.93 -5.88
CA PHE A 235 25.40 -3.63 -5.03
C PHE A 235 25.95 -4.97 -4.50
N PHE A 236 26.61 -5.74 -5.33
CA PHE A 236 27.26 -7.00 -4.95
C PHE A 236 28.27 -6.81 -3.82
N HIS A 237 29.15 -5.80 -3.95
CA HIS A 237 30.12 -5.48 -2.91
C HIS A 237 29.46 -4.97 -1.63
N THR A 238 28.38 -4.18 -1.75
CA THR A 238 27.62 -3.70 -0.60
C THR A 238 26.92 -4.84 0.13
N PHE A 239 26.28 -5.74 -0.60
CA PHE A 239 25.66 -6.96 -0.05
C PHE A 239 26.69 -7.80 0.74
N ASN A 240 27.83 -8.10 0.11
CA ASN A 240 28.86 -8.90 0.77
C ASN A 240 29.42 -8.24 2.04
N ALA A 241 29.65 -6.93 2.02
CA ALA A 241 30.15 -6.19 3.17
C ALA A 241 29.16 -6.25 4.35
N LEU A 242 27.88 -6.03 4.09
CA LEU A 242 26.82 -6.09 5.11
C LEU A 242 26.62 -7.52 5.64
N HIS A 243 26.52 -8.49 4.75
CA HIS A 243 26.32 -9.89 5.14
C HIS A 243 27.48 -10.43 5.98
N ALA A 244 28.72 -10.12 5.59
CA ALA A 244 29.91 -10.52 6.36
C ALA A 244 29.99 -9.84 7.75
N ALA A 245 29.39 -8.65 7.89
CA ALA A 245 29.30 -7.92 9.15
C ALA A 245 28.02 -8.28 9.97
N HIS A 246 27.28 -9.33 9.57
CA HIS A 246 26.02 -9.75 10.20
C HIS A 246 24.98 -8.62 10.27
N LYS A 247 24.99 -7.71 9.28
CA LYS A 247 23.98 -6.66 9.14
C LYS A 247 22.80 -7.21 8.35
N GLN A 248 21.58 -6.80 8.72
CA GLN A 248 20.37 -7.30 8.07
C GLN A 248 20.21 -6.72 6.66
N ILE A 249 19.88 -7.58 5.72
CA ILE A 249 19.53 -7.20 4.35
C ILE A 249 18.10 -7.67 4.07
N ILE A 250 17.27 -6.76 3.55
CA ILE A 250 15.88 -7.04 3.16
C ILE A 250 15.71 -6.59 1.71
N LEU A 251 15.22 -7.48 0.88
CA LEU A 251 15.05 -7.25 -0.55
C LEU A 251 13.59 -7.46 -0.93
N SER A 252 13.07 -6.66 -1.84
CA SER A 252 11.78 -6.94 -2.47
C SER A 252 11.91 -7.09 -3.98
N SER A 253 10.96 -7.82 -4.58
CA SER A 253 10.86 -7.98 -6.02
C SER A 253 9.44 -8.36 -6.45
N ASP A 254 9.14 -8.21 -7.74
CA ASP A 254 7.91 -8.72 -8.35
C ASP A 254 7.99 -10.22 -8.69
N LYS A 255 9.22 -10.80 -8.71
CA LYS A 255 9.48 -12.21 -9.07
C LYS A 255 10.48 -12.87 -8.13
N PRO A 256 10.41 -14.19 -7.97
CA PRO A 256 11.45 -14.93 -7.26
C PRO A 256 12.77 -14.92 -8.05
N PRO A 257 13.95 -15.08 -7.39
CA PRO A 257 15.25 -15.03 -8.06
C PRO A 257 15.41 -16.03 -9.22
N LYS A 258 14.76 -17.18 -9.13
CA LYS A 258 14.79 -18.24 -10.17
C LYS A 258 14.14 -17.82 -11.49
N GLU A 259 13.17 -16.91 -11.45
CA GLU A 259 12.43 -16.44 -12.62
C GLU A 259 13.07 -15.20 -13.26
N MET A 260 14.19 -14.73 -12.74
CA MET A 260 14.94 -13.60 -13.28
C MET A 260 15.97 -14.11 -14.30
N GLU A 261 15.59 -14.18 -15.58
CA GLU A 261 16.38 -14.78 -16.67
C GLU A 261 17.77 -14.14 -16.83
N THR A 262 17.90 -12.84 -16.62
CA THR A 262 19.15 -12.08 -16.79
C THR A 262 19.92 -11.84 -15.51
N LEU A 263 19.49 -12.46 -14.39
CA LEU A 263 20.19 -12.36 -13.11
C LEU A 263 21.44 -13.25 -13.11
N ASP A 264 22.61 -12.61 -12.90
CA ASP A 264 23.87 -13.32 -12.70
C ASP A 264 23.75 -14.36 -11.55
N GLU A 265 24.29 -15.55 -11.75
CA GLU A 265 24.19 -16.65 -10.79
C GLU A 265 24.77 -16.30 -9.41
N ARG A 266 25.76 -15.39 -9.36
CA ARG A 266 26.31 -14.84 -8.12
C ARG A 266 25.26 -14.11 -7.28
N PHE A 267 24.34 -13.37 -7.93
CA PHE A 267 23.23 -12.68 -7.24
C PHE A 267 22.14 -13.65 -6.86
N ARG A 268 21.79 -14.58 -7.76
CA ARG A 268 20.77 -15.60 -7.48
C ARG A 268 21.11 -16.38 -6.23
N SER A 269 22.33 -16.88 -6.15
CA SER A 269 22.83 -17.61 -4.98
C SER A 269 22.73 -16.80 -3.69
N ARG A 270 22.98 -15.48 -3.73
CA ARG A 270 22.89 -14.60 -2.55
C ARG A 270 21.49 -14.31 -2.14
N PHE A 271 20.59 -14.05 -3.09
CA PHE A 271 19.18 -13.81 -2.81
C PHE A 271 18.50 -15.06 -2.23
N GLU A 272 18.97 -16.24 -2.63
CA GLU A 272 18.47 -17.53 -2.14
C GLU A 272 19.16 -18.00 -0.84
N TRP A 273 20.19 -17.32 -0.38
CA TRP A 273 20.94 -17.74 0.82
C TRP A 273 20.12 -17.67 2.10
N GLY A 274 19.25 -16.66 2.23
CA GLY A 274 18.40 -16.46 3.39
C GLY A 274 17.00 -17.08 3.24
N LEU A 275 15.98 -16.31 3.55
CA LEU A 275 14.57 -16.73 3.42
C LEU A 275 13.88 -15.99 2.29
N ILE A 276 13.23 -16.76 1.41
CA ILE A 276 12.37 -16.22 0.35
C ILE A 276 10.93 -16.41 0.80
N ALA A 277 10.17 -15.31 0.86
CA ALA A 277 8.77 -15.30 1.26
C ALA A 277 7.90 -14.67 0.18
N ASP A 278 6.88 -15.39 -0.24
CA ASP A 278 5.93 -14.94 -1.25
C ASP A 278 4.73 -14.19 -0.63
N ILE A 279 4.18 -13.27 -1.39
CA ILE A 279 2.94 -12.57 -1.08
C ILE A 279 2.00 -12.73 -2.28
N GLN A 280 0.91 -13.45 -2.05
CA GLN A 280 -0.10 -13.73 -3.06
C GLN A 280 -1.22 -12.67 -3.06
N PRO A 281 -2.03 -12.58 -4.13
CA PRO A 281 -3.23 -11.75 -4.11
C PRO A 281 -4.16 -12.11 -2.94
N PRO A 282 -4.77 -11.12 -2.27
CA PRO A 282 -5.63 -11.36 -1.12
C PRO A 282 -6.92 -12.10 -1.50
N ASP A 283 -7.34 -13.03 -0.65
CA ASP A 283 -8.67 -13.66 -0.74
C ASP A 283 -9.78 -12.65 -0.41
N TYR A 284 -11.03 -13.07 -0.54
CA TYR A 284 -12.18 -12.18 -0.33
C TYR A 284 -12.22 -11.64 1.11
N GLU A 285 -11.99 -12.50 2.09
CA GLU A 285 -12.00 -12.17 3.51
C GLU A 285 -10.92 -11.16 3.85
N THR A 286 -9.73 -11.34 3.32
CA THR A 286 -8.61 -10.39 3.49
C THR A 286 -8.91 -9.06 2.83
N ARG A 287 -9.51 -9.04 1.61
CA ARG A 287 -9.93 -7.79 0.97
C ARG A 287 -10.97 -7.04 1.79
N MET A 288 -11.95 -7.75 2.33
CA MET A 288 -12.96 -7.19 3.24
C MET A 288 -12.31 -6.56 4.48
N ALA A 289 -11.36 -7.26 5.11
CA ALA A 289 -10.65 -6.78 6.29
C ALA A 289 -9.82 -5.53 5.99
N ILE A 290 -9.12 -5.47 4.85
CA ILE A 290 -8.37 -4.30 4.40
C ILE A 290 -9.31 -3.09 4.22
N LEU A 291 -10.43 -3.29 3.52
CA LEU A 291 -11.38 -2.20 3.28
C LEU A 291 -12.03 -1.70 4.57
N ARG A 292 -12.37 -2.59 5.51
CA ARG A 292 -12.89 -2.20 6.84
C ARG A 292 -11.86 -1.38 7.61
N LYS A 293 -10.61 -1.80 7.61
CA LYS A 293 -9.53 -1.05 8.27
C LYS A 293 -9.33 0.33 7.64
N ASN A 294 -9.39 0.44 6.32
CA ASN A 294 -9.36 1.73 5.63
C ASN A 294 -10.58 2.58 5.97
N ALA A 295 -11.77 1.96 6.14
CA ALA A 295 -12.99 2.66 6.51
C ALA A 295 -12.94 3.22 7.95
N GLU A 296 -12.24 2.58 8.88
CA GLU A 296 -12.04 3.06 10.26
C GLU A 296 -11.30 4.42 10.31
N THR A 297 -10.46 4.70 9.31
CA THR A 297 -9.75 6.00 9.21
C THR A 297 -10.61 7.12 8.66
N TYR A 298 -11.86 6.82 8.29
CA TYR A 298 -12.78 7.78 7.71
C TYR A 298 -13.82 8.24 8.75
N ASP A 299 -14.05 9.54 8.87
CA ASP A 299 -14.93 10.15 9.89
C ASP A 299 -16.41 9.77 9.81
N ARG A 300 -16.83 9.03 8.77
CA ARG A 300 -18.21 8.59 8.57
C ARG A 300 -18.28 7.08 8.45
N GLN A 301 -19.32 6.52 9.01
CA GLN A 301 -19.60 5.09 8.86
C GLN A 301 -19.88 4.77 7.39
N ILE A 302 -19.15 3.80 6.84
CA ILE A 302 -19.31 3.32 5.47
C ILE A 302 -20.18 2.08 5.49
N ASP A 303 -21.19 2.03 4.60
CA ASP A 303 -22.09 0.90 4.49
C ASP A 303 -21.31 -0.37 4.08
N GLU A 304 -21.56 -1.46 4.78
CA GLU A 304 -20.95 -2.77 4.52
C GLU A 304 -21.24 -3.28 3.09
N GLU A 305 -22.35 -2.86 2.46
CA GLU A 305 -22.66 -3.21 1.07
C GLU A 305 -21.68 -2.57 0.08
N ILE A 306 -21.19 -1.38 0.35
CA ILE A 306 -20.16 -0.72 -0.47
C ILE A 306 -18.83 -1.48 -0.35
N ILE A 307 -18.45 -1.87 0.87
CA ILE A 307 -17.24 -2.65 1.14
C ILE A 307 -17.30 -4.00 0.40
N LYS A 308 -18.43 -4.70 0.49
CA LYS A 308 -18.66 -5.97 -0.23
C LYS A 308 -18.60 -5.78 -1.75
N TYR A 309 -19.18 -4.71 -2.26
CA TYR A 309 -19.16 -4.40 -3.68
C TYR A 309 -17.74 -4.21 -4.20
N ILE A 310 -16.90 -3.42 -3.51
CA ILE A 310 -15.50 -3.21 -3.88
C ILE A 310 -14.74 -4.55 -3.80
N ALA A 311 -14.82 -5.27 -2.68
CA ALA A 311 -14.11 -6.52 -2.46
C ALA A 311 -14.48 -7.61 -3.48
N THR A 312 -15.72 -7.62 -3.99
CA THR A 312 -16.18 -8.58 -4.98
C THR A 312 -15.63 -8.28 -6.37
N ASN A 313 -15.56 -7.00 -6.74
CA ASN A 313 -15.24 -6.58 -8.09
C ASN A 313 -13.74 -6.32 -8.31
N ILE A 314 -13.01 -5.84 -7.30
CA ILE A 314 -11.57 -5.55 -7.37
C ILE A 314 -10.79 -6.70 -6.71
N LYS A 315 -10.15 -7.53 -7.53
CA LYS A 315 -9.50 -8.78 -7.10
C LYS A 315 -7.99 -8.81 -7.34
N SER A 316 -7.47 -7.85 -8.09
CA SER A 316 -6.11 -7.85 -8.62
C SER A 316 -5.03 -7.65 -7.56
N ASN A 317 -5.10 -6.56 -6.81
CA ASN A 317 -4.11 -6.18 -5.80
C ASN A 317 -4.67 -5.16 -4.81
N ILE A 318 -3.94 -4.95 -3.70
CA ILE A 318 -4.35 -4.06 -2.61
C ILE A 318 -4.32 -2.58 -3.06
N ARG A 319 -3.37 -2.19 -3.91
CA ARG A 319 -3.27 -0.81 -4.41
C ARG A 319 -4.50 -0.40 -5.23
N GLU A 320 -5.01 -1.30 -6.07
CA GLU A 320 -6.24 -1.06 -6.81
C GLU A 320 -7.48 -1.08 -5.89
N LEU A 321 -7.48 -1.96 -4.89
CA LEU A 321 -8.54 -2.04 -3.89
C LEU A 321 -8.68 -0.71 -3.10
N GLU A 322 -7.57 -0.18 -2.59
CA GLU A 322 -7.50 1.11 -1.91
C GLU A 322 -7.79 2.27 -2.85
N GLY A 323 -7.29 2.20 -4.09
CA GLY A 323 -7.58 3.19 -5.13
C GLY A 323 -9.07 3.29 -5.45
N ALA A 324 -9.77 2.15 -5.56
CA ALA A 324 -11.21 2.11 -5.76
C ALA A 324 -11.97 2.69 -4.57
N PHE A 325 -11.58 2.35 -3.34
CA PHE A 325 -12.16 2.92 -2.12
C PHE A 325 -12.00 4.44 -2.07
N ASN A 326 -10.78 4.94 -2.28
CA ASN A 326 -10.48 6.36 -2.30
C ASN A 326 -11.23 7.11 -3.41
N LYS A 327 -11.41 6.48 -4.58
CA LYS A 327 -12.17 7.05 -5.71
C LYS A 327 -13.63 7.30 -5.34
N ILE A 328 -14.28 6.34 -4.68
CA ILE A 328 -15.69 6.49 -4.23
C ILE A 328 -15.81 7.65 -3.24
N ILE A 329 -14.89 7.72 -2.26
CA ILE A 329 -14.87 8.79 -1.25
C ILE A 329 -14.66 10.16 -1.90
N ALA A 330 -13.71 10.26 -2.82
CA ALA A 330 -13.46 11.50 -3.54
C ALA A 330 -14.68 11.91 -4.38
N PHE A 331 -15.34 10.96 -5.05
CA PHE A 331 -16.52 11.20 -5.87
C PHE A 331 -17.69 11.72 -5.02
N ALA A 332 -17.93 11.12 -3.84
CA ALA A 332 -18.95 11.58 -2.90
C ALA A 332 -18.67 13.01 -2.38
N LYS A 333 -17.43 13.29 -1.99
CA LYS A 333 -17.00 14.60 -1.50
C LYS A 333 -17.15 15.71 -2.56
N LEU A 334 -16.72 15.44 -3.79
CA LEU A 334 -16.76 16.41 -4.89
C LEU A 334 -18.20 16.74 -5.29
N ASN A 335 -19.07 15.75 -5.35
CA ASN A 335 -20.47 15.93 -5.72
C ASN A 335 -21.37 16.35 -4.52
N LYS A 336 -20.82 16.37 -3.29
CA LYS A 336 -21.54 16.68 -2.03
C LYS A 336 -22.78 15.81 -1.83
N VAL A 337 -22.64 14.52 -2.12
CA VAL A 337 -23.70 13.50 -1.97
C VAL A 337 -23.29 12.45 -0.94
N ASP A 338 -24.28 11.75 -0.39
CA ASP A 338 -24.04 10.67 0.56
C ASP A 338 -23.45 9.44 -0.12
N LEU A 339 -22.65 8.68 0.65
CA LEU A 339 -22.08 7.40 0.21
C LEU A 339 -23.19 6.35 0.14
N THR A 340 -23.57 5.98 -1.08
CA THR A 340 -24.56 4.94 -1.38
C THR A 340 -23.97 3.90 -2.31
N LEU A 341 -24.57 2.69 -2.35
CA LEU A 341 -24.15 1.64 -3.27
C LEU A 341 -24.25 2.10 -4.74
N SER A 342 -25.30 2.79 -5.12
CA SER A 342 -25.48 3.31 -6.49
C SER A 342 -24.39 4.33 -6.87
N LEU A 343 -23.94 5.15 -5.91
CA LEU A 343 -22.81 6.05 -6.10
C LEU A 343 -21.50 5.27 -6.31
N ALA A 344 -21.29 4.21 -5.55
CA ALA A 344 -20.10 3.35 -5.68
C ALA A 344 -20.08 2.65 -7.05
N GLU A 345 -21.22 2.17 -7.52
CA GLU A 345 -21.38 1.58 -8.86
C GLU A 345 -21.05 2.58 -9.97
N GLU A 346 -21.54 3.82 -9.85
CA GLU A 346 -21.27 4.89 -10.80
C GLU A 346 -19.78 5.27 -10.79
N ALA A 347 -19.20 5.50 -9.62
CA ALA A 347 -17.80 5.90 -9.45
C ALA A 347 -16.81 4.85 -9.97
N LEU A 348 -17.13 3.56 -9.84
CA LEU A 348 -16.26 2.45 -10.24
C LEU A 348 -16.60 1.86 -11.61
N LYS A 349 -17.61 2.36 -12.31
CA LYS A 349 -18.05 1.83 -13.60
C LYS A 349 -16.90 1.65 -14.61
N ASP A 350 -16.03 2.63 -14.72
CA ASP A 350 -14.89 2.62 -15.65
C ASP A 350 -13.76 1.69 -15.18
N VAL A 351 -13.66 1.43 -13.87
CA VAL A 351 -12.64 0.54 -13.29
C VAL A 351 -13.06 -0.92 -13.44
N ILE A 352 -14.31 -1.22 -13.15
CA ILE A 352 -14.84 -2.60 -13.17
C ILE A 352 -15.13 -3.05 -14.61
N TYR A 353 -15.55 -2.12 -15.47
CA TYR A 353 -15.90 -2.40 -16.87
C TYR A 353 -15.08 -1.53 -17.84
N PRO A 354 -13.75 -1.63 -17.87
CA PRO A 354 -12.91 -0.77 -18.71
C PRO A 354 -13.20 -0.93 -20.21
N ASN A 355 -13.67 -2.10 -20.63
CA ASN A 355 -13.97 -2.43 -22.02
C ASN A 355 -15.47 -2.42 -22.35
N LYS A 356 -16.34 -1.94 -21.42
CA LYS A 356 -17.72 -1.75 -21.80
C LYS A 356 -17.78 -0.56 -22.75
N PRO A 357 -18.18 -0.73 -24.02
CA PRO A 357 -18.31 0.41 -24.91
C PRO A 357 -19.20 1.43 -24.22
N LYS A 358 -18.71 2.68 -24.10
CA LYS A 358 -19.54 3.78 -23.59
C LYS A 358 -20.80 3.76 -24.40
N GLU A 359 -21.94 3.63 -23.74
CA GLU A 359 -23.24 3.66 -24.42
C GLU A 359 -23.31 4.95 -25.24
N ILE A 360 -23.27 4.78 -26.56
CA ILE A 360 -23.25 5.93 -27.45
C ILE A 360 -24.65 6.53 -27.42
N THR A 361 -24.81 7.61 -26.65
CA THR A 361 -26.07 8.32 -26.53
C THR A 361 -26.12 9.53 -27.48
N PRO A 362 -27.28 9.92 -27.96
CA PRO A 362 -27.42 11.13 -28.75
C PRO A 362 -26.86 12.38 -28.07
N THR A 363 -26.95 12.46 -26.76
CA THR A 363 -26.40 13.58 -25.96
C THR A 363 -24.86 13.60 -26.03
N LEU A 364 -24.21 12.45 -25.94
CA LEU A 364 -22.75 12.33 -26.12
C LEU A 364 -22.35 12.81 -27.52
N ILE A 365 -23.05 12.36 -28.56
CA ILE A 365 -22.82 12.78 -29.95
C ILE A 365 -22.93 14.29 -30.11
N ILE A 366 -23.97 14.89 -29.55
CA ILE A 366 -24.18 16.35 -29.61
C ILE A 366 -23.00 17.09 -28.96
N ASN A 367 -22.54 16.66 -27.79
CA ASN A 367 -21.49 17.33 -27.06
C ASN A 367 -20.12 17.20 -27.81
N VAL A 368 -19.78 16.02 -28.31
CA VAL A 368 -18.53 15.80 -29.07
C VAL A 368 -18.53 16.59 -30.38
N VAL A 369 -19.67 16.62 -31.11
CA VAL A 369 -19.80 17.42 -32.33
C VAL A 369 -19.71 18.92 -32.02
N ALA A 370 -20.36 19.39 -30.95
CA ALA A 370 -20.31 20.78 -30.51
C ALA A 370 -18.87 21.23 -30.21
N GLU A 371 -18.12 20.41 -29.43
CA GLU A 371 -16.70 20.63 -29.14
C GLU A 371 -15.87 20.70 -30.43
N HIS A 372 -16.05 19.75 -31.33
CA HIS A 372 -15.26 19.66 -32.57
C HIS A 372 -15.46 20.88 -33.50
N PHE A 373 -16.70 21.37 -33.57
CA PHE A 373 -17.05 22.56 -34.41
C PHE A 373 -16.92 23.89 -33.66
N GLY A 374 -16.52 23.92 -32.39
CA GLY A 374 -16.35 25.12 -31.57
C GLY A 374 -17.68 25.88 -31.30
N VAL A 375 -18.81 25.15 -31.26
CA VAL A 375 -20.15 25.70 -30.99
C VAL A 375 -20.70 25.16 -29.68
N LYS A 376 -21.69 25.85 -29.10
CA LYS A 376 -22.32 25.32 -27.87
C LYS A 376 -23.34 24.24 -28.21
N ALA A 377 -23.41 23.19 -27.40
CA ALA A 377 -24.38 22.10 -27.54
C ALA A 377 -25.83 22.60 -27.58
N GLU A 378 -26.13 23.66 -26.80
CA GLU A 378 -27.42 24.34 -26.75
C GLU A 378 -27.79 24.99 -28.10
N ASP A 379 -26.83 25.52 -28.84
CA ASP A 379 -27.05 26.12 -30.15
C ASP A 379 -27.37 25.07 -31.22
N ILE A 380 -26.76 23.89 -31.14
CA ILE A 380 -27.07 22.74 -31.99
C ILE A 380 -28.53 22.28 -31.76
N THR A 381 -28.97 22.21 -30.51
CA THR A 381 -30.32 21.76 -30.14
C THR A 381 -31.37 22.84 -30.26
N SER A 382 -30.97 24.10 -30.46
CA SER A 382 -31.85 25.25 -30.53
C SER A 382 -32.61 25.34 -31.88
N LYS A 383 -33.65 26.24 -31.95
CA LYS A 383 -34.37 26.58 -33.16
C LYS A 383 -33.66 27.62 -34.05
N LYS A 384 -32.49 28.11 -33.65
CA LYS A 384 -31.73 29.11 -34.43
C LYS A 384 -31.39 28.58 -35.82
N ARG A 385 -31.45 29.46 -36.87
CA ARG A 385 -31.23 29.08 -38.27
C ARG A 385 -29.94 29.63 -38.86
N ASN A 386 -28.96 29.97 -38.00
CA ASN A 386 -27.69 30.50 -38.47
C ASN A 386 -26.91 29.44 -39.29
N SER A 387 -26.22 29.87 -40.33
CA SER A 387 -25.48 29.02 -41.24
C SER A 387 -24.41 28.18 -40.55
N GLU A 388 -23.76 28.73 -39.50
CA GLU A 388 -22.75 28.12 -38.70
C GLU A 388 -23.21 26.84 -37.97
N PHE A 389 -24.52 26.70 -37.67
CA PHE A 389 -25.05 25.52 -36.99
C PHE A 389 -25.61 24.46 -37.96
N VAL A 390 -25.63 24.73 -39.25
CA VAL A 390 -26.24 23.83 -40.24
C VAL A 390 -25.45 22.55 -40.38
N GLN A 391 -24.12 22.66 -40.62
CA GLN A 391 -23.26 21.51 -40.81
C GLN A 391 -23.12 20.68 -39.51
N PRO A 392 -22.84 21.28 -38.31
CA PRO A 392 -22.84 20.53 -37.08
C PRO A 392 -24.13 19.75 -36.82
N ARG A 393 -25.29 20.34 -37.06
CA ARG A 393 -26.59 19.65 -36.90
C ARG A 393 -26.74 18.47 -37.86
N GLN A 394 -26.35 18.63 -39.12
CA GLN A 394 -26.40 17.55 -40.10
C GLN A 394 -25.49 16.39 -39.71
N VAL A 395 -24.28 16.70 -39.21
CA VAL A 395 -23.36 15.70 -38.68
C VAL A 395 -23.93 14.97 -37.46
N VAL A 396 -24.57 15.68 -36.52
CA VAL A 396 -25.29 15.07 -35.39
C VAL A 396 -26.42 14.16 -35.88
N MET A 397 -27.21 14.58 -36.87
CA MET A 397 -28.30 13.76 -37.42
C MET A 397 -27.74 12.45 -38.00
N TYR A 398 -26.66 12.54 -38.77
CA TYR A 398 -25.99 11.40 -39.37
C TYR A 398 -25.42 10.46 -38.33
N LEU A 399 -24.60 10.97 -37.39
CA LEU A 399 -23.95 10.15 -36.36
C LEU A 399 -24.96 9.55 -35.37
N CYS A 400 -26.03 10.24 -35.01
CA CYS A 400 -27.09 9.65 -34.19
C CYS A 400 -27.78 8.49 -34.90
N ARG A 401 -27.94 8.55 -36.23
CA ARG A 401 -28.51 7.42 -36.98
C ARG A 401 -27.59 6.27 -37.14
N GLU A 402 -26.30 6.52 -37.41
CA GLU A 402 -25.30 5.50 -37.65
C GLU A 402 -24.82 4.79 -36.37
N LEU A 403 -24.70 5.53 -35.27
CA LEU A 403 -24.07 5.05 -34.03
C LEU A 403 -25.09 4.70 -32.93
N THR A 404 -26.39 4.97 -33.14
CA THR A 404 -27.45 4.66 -32.16
C THR A 404 -28.69 4.12 -32.84
N ASP A 405 -29.54 3.40 -32.10
CA ASP A 405 -30.83 2.91 -32.56
C ASP A 405 -31.96 3.99 -32.48
N THR A 406 -31.58 5.28 -32.39
CA THR A 406 -32.52 6.36 -32.19
C THR A 406 -33.32 6.61 -33.46
N SER A 407 -34.66 6.64 -33.34
CA SER A 407 -35.54 6.92 -34.47
C SER A 407 -35.42 8.36 -34.96
N PHE A 408 -35.66 8.60 -36.27
CA PHE A 408 -35.64 9.95 -36.86
C PHE A 408 -36.54 10.94 -36.11
N THR A 409 -37.71 10.48 -35.61
CA THR A 409 -38.62 11.29 -34.83
C THR A 409 -37.99 11.73 -33.50
N ASN A 410 -37.25 10.84 -32.83
CA ASN A 410 -36.59 11.16 -31.58
C ASN A 410 -35.40 12.09 -31.78
N ILE A 411 -34.60 11.86 -32.85
CA ILE A 411 -33.52 12.80 -33.24
C ILE A 411 -34.10 14.19 -33.51
N GLY A 412 -35.25 14.26 -34.20
CA GLY A 412 -35.93 15.53 -34.43
C GLY A 412 -36.38 16.25 -33.17
N LYS A 413 -36.89 15.53 -32.17
CA LYS A 413 -37.25 16.11 -30.86
C LYS A 413 -36.03 16.69 -30.16
N LEU A 414 -34.87 16.00 -30.17
CA LEU A 414 -33.63 16.44 -29.55
C LEU A 414 -33.02 17.68 -30.23
N LEU A 415 -33.18 17.82 -31.54
CA LEU A 415 -32.65 18.93 -32.33
C LEU A 415 -33.63 20.12 -32.49
N GLY A 416 -34.41 20.43 -31.45
CA GLY A 416 -35.29 21.59 -31.38
C GLY A 416 -36.65 21.37 -32.06
N LYS A 417 -37.19 20.15 -31.93
CA LYS A 417 -38.52 19.73 -32.49
C LYS A 417 -38.60 19.86 -34.01
N LYS A 418 -37.55 19.38 -34.72
CA LYS A 418 -37.53 19.32 -36.19
C LYS A 418 -38.39 18.16 -36.70
N ASP A 419 -38.96 18.33 -37.86
CA ASP A 419 -39.71 17.28 -38.54
C ASP A 419 -38.77 16.13 -38.94
N HIS A 420 -39.29 14.90 -38.88
CA HIS A 420 -38.55 13.70 -39.25
C HIS A 420 -38.03 13.72 -40.71
N THR A 421 -38.79 14.36 -41.63
CA THR A 421 -38.38 14.56 -43.02
C THR A 421 -37.13 15.43 -43.15
N THR A 422 -36.98 16.45 -42.27
CA THR A 422 -35.79 17.29 -42.19
C THR A 422 -34.58 16.48 -41.71
N ILE A 423 -34.81 15.57 -40.77
CA ILE A 423 -33.73 14.69 -40.26
C ILE A 423 -33.27 13.71 -41.37
N ILE A 424 -34.20 13.05 -42.04
CA ILE A 424 -33.89 12.14 -43.17
C ILE A 424 -33.10 12.87 -44.25
N HIS A 425 -33.52 14.08 -44.62
CA HIS A 425 -32.80 14.88 -45.62
C HIS A 425 -31.37 15.23 -45.13
N GLY A 426 -31.20 15.60 -43.85
CA GLY A 426 -29.91 15.92 -43.27
C GLY A 426 -28.96 14.71 -43.26
N VAL A 427 -29.46 13.52 -42.87
CA VAL A 427 -28.73 12.26 -42.88
C VAL A 427 -28.27 11.89 -44.31
N ASN A 428 -29.20 11.90 -45.26
CA ASN A 428 -28.89 11.55 -46.66
C ASN A 428 -27.92 12.53 -47.29
N LYS A 429 -28.02 13.82 -46.95
CA LYS A 429 -27.05 14.82 -47.43
C LYS A 429 -25.66 14.56 -46.97
N VAL A 430 -25.44 14.31 -45.67
CA VAL A 430 -24.10 14.00 -45.13
C VAL A 430 -23.59 12.69 -45.69
N ALA A 431 -24.42 11.66 -45.79
CA ALA A 431 -24.04 10.38 -46.37
C ALA A 431 -23.56 10.52 -47.85
N ALA A 432 -24.18 11.39 -48.64
CA ALA A 432 -23.73 11.68 -49.99
C ALA A 432 -22.44 12.55 -50.03
N GLU A 433 -22.35 13.57 -49.18
CA GLU A 433 -21.16 14.44 -49.12
C GLU A 433 -19.90 13.72 -48.64
N ILE A 434 -19.98 12.75 -47.77
CA ILE A 434 -18.86 11.92 -47.32
C ILE A 434 -18.17 11.18 -48.51
N GLN A 435 -18.92 10.84 -49.56
CA GLN A 435 -18.38 10.16 -50.71
C GLN A 435 -17.52 11.05 -51.62
N THR A 436 -17.75 12.35 -51.61
CA THR A 436 -17.11 13.33 -52.52
C THR A 436 -16.27 14.37 -51.81
N ASN A 437 -16.43 14.56 -50.50
CA ASN A 437 -15.75 15.57 -49.73
C ASN A 437 -14.83 14.90 -48.65
N GLU A 438 -13.56 14.83 -48.95
CA GLU A 438 -12.54 14.22 -48.10
C GLU A 438 -12.37 14.96 -46.76
N GLU A 439 -12.51 16.28 -46.76
CA GLU A 439 -12.42 17.07 -45.49
C GLU A 439 -13.57 16.73 -44.54
N LEU A 440 -14.79 16.58 -45.03
CA LEU A 440 -15.92 16.19 -44.21
C LEU A 440 -15.80 14.76 -43.71
N ARG A 441 -15.29 13.84 -44.56
CA ARG A 441 -15.00 12.47 -44.16
C ARG A 441 -14.03 12.43 -42.99
N ASN A 442 -12.89 13.13 -43.11
CA ASN A 442 -11.88 13.17 -42.05
C ASN A 442 -12.42 13.76 -40.74
N LYS A 443 -13.26 14.81 -40.81
CA LYS A 443 -13.93 15.36 -39.62
C LYS A 443 -14.83 14.33 -38.92
N ILE A 444 -15.63 13.60 -39.70
CA ILE A 444 -16.54 12.56 -39.17
C ILE A 444 -15.74 11.40 -38.57
N ASP A 445 -14.66 10.97 -39.21
CA ASP A 445 -13.77 9.92 -38.67
C ASP A 445 -13.12 10.32 -37.35
N ILE A 446 -12.66 11.57 -37.23
CA ILE A 446 -12.11 12.11 -35.96
C ILE A 446 -13.18 12.13 -34.87
N ILE A 447 -14.39 12.61 -35.21
CA ILE A 447 -15.51 12.68 -34.26
C ILE A 447 -15.91 11.26 -33.82
N THR A 448 -16.01 10.32 -34.77
CA THR A 448 -16.37 8.93 -34.48
C THR A 448 -15.35 8.26 -33.57
N LYS A 449 -14.05 8.46 -33.82
CA LYS A 449 -12.98 7.99 -32.92
C LYS A 449 -13.02 8.63 -31.53
N LYS A 450 -13.44 9.89 -31.41
CA LYS A 450 -13.65 10.52 -30.10
C LYS A 450 -14.88 9.97 -29.36
N ILE A 451 -15.94 9.59 -30.08
CA ILE A 451 -17.15 9.02 -29.50
C ILE A 451 -16.93 7.57 -29.09
N ASN A 452 -16.24 6.81 -29.91
CA ASN A 452 -15.92 5.40 -29.71
C ASN A 452 -14.42 5.18 -29.95
N PRO A 453 -13.57 5.43 -28.97
CA PRO A 453 -12.14 5.10 -29.05
C PRO A 453 -11.98 3.57 -29.02
N SER A 454 -11.92 2.95 -30.18
CA SER A 454 -11.57 1.54 -30.36
C SER A 454 -10.06 1.35 -30.28
#